data_c0aa3714bf2c0bf64929db56eb958cf5
#
_entry.id   c0aa3714bf2c0bf64929db56eb958cf5
#
_cell.length_a   1.000
_cell.length_b   1.000
_cell.length_c   1.000
_cell.angle_alpha   90.00
_cell.angle_beta   90.00
_cell.angle_gamma   90.00
#
_symmetry.space_group_name_H-M   'P 1'
#
loop_
_entity.id
_entity.type
_entity.pdbx_description
1 polymer ?
#
loop_
_entity_poly.entity_id
_entity_poly.type
_entity_poly.pdbx_seq_one_letter_code
_entity_poly.pdbx_strand_id
1 'polypeptide(L)'
;MDKIVKVTIEKGPDLFSAWADDIPGIYGEGESVKDVKDDILRAVELYKANNEEKNIPEVLKGDVQFEWHFDVQSFLMYYSGIFTKAALERITGVNQKQLGHYASGLKKPRKSQVEKIDTALQKFFSEMQMVRLV
;
A
#
# COMPACT_ATOMS: atom_id res chain seq x y z
N MET A 1 -14.69 -17.17 2.74
CA MET A 1 -13.93 -16.64 1.61
C MET A 1 -13.64 -15.17 1.85
N ASP A 2 -12.38 -14.80 1.81
CA ASP A 2 -12.00 -13.42 2.12
C ASP A 2 -12.37 -12.52 0.95
N LYS A 3 -13.21 -11.51 1.22
CA LYS A 3 -13.61 -10.51 0.25
C LYS A 3 -12.64 -9.34 0.33
N ILE A 4 -11.43 -9.55 -0.18
CA ILE A 4 -10.37 -8.54 -0.12
C ILE A 4 -10.03 -8.05 -1.52
N VAL A 5 -10.06 -6.74 -1.71
CA VAL A 5 -9.60 -6.10 -2.93
C VAL A 5 -8.14 -5.70 -2.75
N LYS A 6 -7.28 -6.24 -3.59
CA LYS A 6 -5.87 -5.84 -3.61
C LYS A 6 -5.71 -4.60 -4.46
N VAL A 7 -5.13 -3.57 -3.88
CA VAL A 7 -4.83 -2.32 -4.58
C VAL A 7 -3.33 -2.08 -4.52
N THR A 8 -2.74 -1.85 -5.67
CA THR A 8 -1.31 -1.51 -5.77
C THR A 8 -1.15 -0.01 -5.88
N ILE A 9 -0.27 0.56 -5.08
CA ILE A 9 0.05 1.99 -5.07
C ILE A 9 1.52 2.17 -5.44
N GLU A 10 1.78 3.00 -6.45
CA GLU A 10 3.13 3.31 -6.89
C GLU A 10 3.37 4.82 -6.94
N LYS A 11 4.60 5.22 -6.64
CA LYS A 11 5.04 6.61 -6.83
C LYS A 11 5.51 6.79 -8.27
N GLY A 12 4.83 7.64 -9.02
CA GLY A 12 5.27 8.08 -10.34
C GLY A 12 6.13 9.35 -10.25
N PRO A 13 6.53 9.92 -11.40
CA PRO A 13 7.33 11.15 -11.42
C PRO A 13 6.66 12.34 -10.74
N ASP A 14 5.35 12.48 -10.93
CA ASP A 14 4.59 13.63 -10.43
C ASP A 14 3.56 13.24 -9.38
N LEU A 15 2.89 12.12 -9.57
CA LEU A 15 1.76 11.70 -8.76
C LEU A 15 1.94 10.26 -8.27
N PHE A 16 1.21 9.93 -7.21
CA PHE A 16 0.97 8.53 -6.86
C PHE A 16 -0.16 7.99 -7.72
N SER A 17 -0.05 6.75 -8.14
CA SER A 17 -1.06 6.05 -8.93
C SER A 17 -1.44 4.75 -8.24
N ALA A 18 -2.68 4.33 -8.43
CA ALA A 18 -3.16 3.07 -7.86
C ALA A 18 -4.16 2.40 -8.78
N TRP A 19 -4.28 1.11 -8.62
CA TRP A 19 -5.27 0.31 -9.35
C TRP A 19 -5.64 -0.92 -8.54
N ALA A 20 -6.88 -1.40 -8.74
CA ALA A 20 -7.30 -2.67 -8.20
C ALA A 20 -6.75 -3.79 -9.10
N ASP A 21 -5.98 -4.70 -8.52
CA ASP A 21 -5.25 -5.70 -9.28
C ASP A 21 -6.15 -6.61 -10.13
N ASP A 22 -7.29 -7.01 -9.57
CA ASP A 22 -8.16 -7.99 -10.22
C ASP A 22 -9.48 -7.41 -10.75
N ILE A 23 -9.66 -6.10 -10.69
CA ILE A 23 -10.89 -5.45 -11.13
C ILE A 23 -10.55 -4.35 -12.13
N PRO A 24 -10.63 -4.63 -13.44
CA PRO A 24 -10.38 -3.60 -14.46
C PRO A 24 -11.33 -2.43 -14.30
N GLY A 25 -10.82 -1.23 -14.50
CA GLY A 25 -11.62 -0.01 -14.45
C GLY A 25 -11.60 0.72 -13.11
N ILE A 26 -10.93 0.18 -12.09
CA ILE A 26 -10.77 0.87 -10.81
C ILE A 26 -9.34 1.39 -10.70
N TYR A 27 -9.20 2.72 -10.81
CA TYR A 27 -7.93 3.44 -10.79
C TYR A 27 -8.03 4.64 -9.87
N GLY A 28 -6.90 5.10 -9.37
CA GLY A 28 -6.81 6.32 -8.59
C GLY A 28 -5.49 7.03 -8.80
N GLU A 29 -5.48 8.33 -8.60
CA GLU A 29 -4.31 9.18 -8.66
C GLU A 29 -4.39 10.23 -7.55
N GLY A 30 -3.25 10.76 -7.15
CA GLY A 30 -3.22 11.82 -6.17
C GLY A 30 -1.80 12.29 -5.86
N GLU A 31 -1.72 13.44 -5.19
CA GLU A 31 -0.45 14.02 -4.78
C GLU A 31 0.11 13.36 -3.52
N SER A 32 -0.73 12.60 -2.80
CA SER A 32 -0.35 11.87 -1.61
C SER A 32 -0.99 10.49 -1.61
N VAL A 33 -0.48 9.60 -0.77
CA VAL A 33 -1.08 8.27 -0.61
C VAL A 33 -2.50 8.37 -0.07
N LYS A 34 -2.75 9.32 0.85
CA LYS A 34 -4.11 9.55 1.37
C LYS A 34 -5.07 9.91 0.25
N ASP A 35 -4.67 10.83 -0.63
CA ASP A 35 -5.51 11.26 -1.77
C ASP A 35 -5.78 10.11 -2.72
N VAL A 36 -4.78 9.27 -2.99
CA VAL A 36 -4.93 8.09 -3.84
C VAL A 36 -5.91 7.09 -3.23
N LYS A 37 -5.81 6.84 -1.93
CA LYS A 37 -6.76 5.95 -1.24
C LYS A 37 -8.18 6.47 -1.33
N ASP A 38 -8.37 7.77 -1.09
CA ASP A 38 -9.68 8.40 -1.20
C ASP A 38 -10.23 8.30 -2.63
N ASP A 39 -9.36 8.46 -3.63
CA ASP A 39 -9.74 8.35 -5.03
C ASP A 39 -10.15 6.92 -5.40
N ILE A 40 -9.45 5.91 -4.90
CA ILE A 40 -9.83 4.50 -5.08
C ILE A 40 -11.20 4.23 -4.46
N LEU A 41 -11.47 4.75 -3.26
CA LEU A 41 -12.78 4.58 -2.62
C LEU A 41 -13.89 5.19 -3.47
N ARG A 42 -13.67 6.39 -4.03
CA ARG A 42 -14.62 7.00 -4.95
C ARG A 42 -14.80 6.19 -6.23
N ALA A 43 -13.71 5.66 -6.78
CA ALA A 43 -13.75 4.83 -7.98
C ALA A 43 -14.59 3.56 -7.76
N VAL A 44 -14.49 2.94 -6.60
CA VAL A 44 -15.30 1.78 -6.23
C VAL A 44 -16.78 2.16 -6.17
N GLU A 45 -17.11 3.26 -5.52
CA GLU A 45 -18.52 3.72 -5.41
C GLU A 45 -19.11 4.06 -6.79
N LEU A 46 -18.34 4.72 -7.66
CA LEU A 46 -18.76 5.00 -9.02
C LEU A 46 -18.94 3.73 -9.85
N TYR A 47 -18.06 2.77 -9.69
CA TYR A 47 -18.16 1.46 -10.36
C TYR A 47 -19.47 0.76 -9.97
N LYS A 48 -19.77 0.73 -8.67
CA LYS A 48 -21.00 0.10 -8.17
C LYS A 48 -22.27 0.84 -8.64
N ALA A 49 -22.20 2.17 -8.70
CA ALA A 49 -23.34 2.99 -9.13
C ALA A 49 -23.63 2.88 -10.63
N ASN A 50 -22.62 2.61 -11.45
CA ASN A 50 -22.72 2.59 -12.91
C ASN A 50 -22.83 1.20 -13.52
N ASN A 51 -22.93 0.15 -12.70
CA ASN A 51 -23.06 -1.22 -13.17
C ASN A 51 -24.27 -1.89 -12.54
N GLU A 52 -24.90 -2.80 -13.28
CA GLU A 52 -25.97 -3.62 -12.75
C GLU A 52 -25.41 -4.56 -11.70
N GLU A 53 -26.21 -4.88 -10.68
CA GLU A 53 -25.76 -5.73 -9.57
C GLU A 53 -25.17 -7.07 -10.05
N LYS A 54 -25.74 -7.65 -11.10
CA LYS A 54 -25.23 -8.91 -11.67
C LYS A 54 -23.79 -8.80 -12.23
N ASN A 55 -23.37 -7.57 -12.57
CA ASN A 55 -22.04 -7.30 -13.14
C ASN A 55 -21.05 -6.78 -12.10
N ILE A 56 -21.47 -6.66 -10.84
CA ILE A 56 -20.60 -6.21 -9.76
C ILE A 56 -19.95 -7.44 -9.11
N PRO A 57 -18.61 -7.50 -9.06
CA PRO A 57 -17.92 -8.61 -8.38
C PRO A 57 -18.35 -8.72 -6.92
N GLU A 58 -18.47 -9.95 -6.43
CA GLU A 58 -18.84 -10.20 -5.03
C GLU A 58 -17.96 -9.47 -4.02
N VAL A 59 -16.66 -9.32 -4.33
CA VAL A 59 -15.67 -8.65 -3.48
C VAL A 59 -16.02 -7.17 -3.25
N LEU A 60 -16.79 -6.56 -4.13
CA LEU A 60 -17.22 -5.15 -4.01
C LEU A 60 -18.60 -5.00 -3.35
N LYS A 61 -19.31 -6.08 -3.09
CA LYS A 61 -20.64 -6.01 -2.47
C LYS A 61 -20.53 -5.91 -0.95
N GLY A 62 -21.37 -5.08 -0.34
CA GLY A 62 -21.35 -4.84 1.09
C GLY A 62 -20.13 -4.04 1.51
N ASP A 63 -19.59 -4.34 2.69
CA ASP A 63 -18.39 -3.69 3.21
C ASP A 63 -17.15 -4.24 2.48
N VAL A 64 -16.49 -3.36 1.76
CA VAL A 64 -15.30 -3.72 0.98
C VAL A 64 -14.06 -3.59 1.84
N GLN A 65 -13.27 -4.66 1.87
CA GLN A 65 -11.97 -4.65 2.54
C GLN A 65 -10.87 -4.52 1.51
N PHE A 66 -9.88 -3.67 1.82
CA PHE A 66 -8.76 -3.40 0.94
C PHE A 66 -7.47 -3.89 1.55
N GLU A 67 -6.63 -4.49 0.73
CA GLU A 67 -5.26 -4.79 1.06
C GLU A 67 -4.38 -3.88 0.19
N TRP A 68 -3.64 -2.99 0.83
CA TRP A 68 -2.85 -1.97 0.14
C TRP A 68 -1.43 -2.46 -0.06
N HIS A 69 -1.04 -2.60 -1.31
CA HIS A 69 0.31 -2.99 -1.71
C HIS A 69 1.06 -1.76 -2.18
N PHE A 70 2.16 -1.46 -1.52
CA PHE A 70 2.97 -0.27 -1.82
C PHE A 70 4.26 -0.66 -2.51
N ASP A 71 4.73 0.18 -3.44
CA ASP A 71 6.15 0.13 -3.73
C ASP A 71 6.91 0.69 -2.50
N VAL A 72 8.20 0.39 -2.41
CA VAL A 72 8.98 0.76 -1.22
C VAL A 72 9.02 2.28 -1.03
N GLN A 73 9.14 3.03 -2.11
CA GLN A 73 9.16 4.49 -2.03
C GLN A 73 7.87 5.05 -1.44
N SER A 74 6.72 4.59 -1.91
CA SER A 74 5.42 5.03 -1.38
C SER A 74 5.25 4.68 0.09
N PHE A 75 5.66 3.48 0.48
CA PHE A 75 5.62 3.05 1.88
C PHE A 75 6.47 3.97 2.76
N LEU A 76 7.70 4.22 2.36
CA LEU A 76 8.61 5.05 3.14
C LEU A 76 8.11 6.49 3.25
N MET A 77 7.54 7.03 2.18
CA MET A 77 6.98 8.39 2.19
C MET A 77 5.75 8.49 3.09
N TYR A 78 4.85 7.53 2.98
CA TYR A 78 3.58 7.57 3.72
C TYR A 78 3.78 7.38 5.22
N TYR A 79 4.65 6.45 5.61
CA TYR A 79 4.85 6.09 7.01
C TYR A 79 6.04 6.79 7.67
N SER A 80 6.63 7.79 7.00
CA SER A 80 7.78 8.55 7.55
C SER A 80 7.46 9.29 8.86
N GLY A 81 6.20 9.60 9.09
CA GLY A 81 5.77 10.25 10.33
C GLY A 81 5.61 9.28 11.51
N ILE A 82 5.62 7.98 11.24
CA ILE A 82 5.45 6.92 12.25
C ILE A 82 6.75 6.18 12.46
N PHE A 83 7.37 5.72 11.37
CA PHE A 83 8.62 4.99 11.40
C PHE A 83 9.77 5.87 10.94
N THR A 84 10.73 6.11 11.82
CA THR A 84 11.98 6.76 11.44
C THR A 84 12.82 5.77 10.62
N LYS A 85 13.76 6.30 9.84
CA LYS A 85 14.69 5.43 9.11
C LYS A 85 15.54 4.59 10.08
N ALA A 86 15.86 5.13 11.25
CA ALA A 86 16.55 4.37 12.30
C ALA A 86 15.70 3.20 12.80
N ALA A 87 14.42 3.42 13.03
CA ALA A 87 13.50 2.35 13.44
C ALA A 87 13.39 1.28 12.34
N LEU A 88 13.26 1.70 11.09
CA LEU A 88 13.16 0.77 9.96
C LEU A 88 14.46 -0.01 9.74
N GLU A 89 15.62 0.61 9.97
CA GLU A 89 16.89 -0.13 9.94
C GLU A 89 16.90 -1.23 10.98
N ARG A 90 16.43 -0.94 12.19
CA ARG A 90 16.34 -1.94 13.26
C ARG A 90 15.37 -3.08 12.91
N ILE A 91 14.25 -2.76 12.28
CA ILE A 91 13.23 -3.77 11.91
C ILE A 91 13.70 -4.61 10.72
N THR A 92 14.23 -3.95 9.68
CA THR A 92 14.47 -4.60 8.38
C THR A 92 15.91 -5.05 8.17
N GLY A 93 16.86 -4.48 8.92
CA GLY A 93 18.29 -4.70 8.70
C GLY A 93 18.86 -3.94 7.52
N VAL A 94 18.08 -3.09 6.87
CA VAL A 94 18.54 -2.22 5.77
C VAL A 94 18.99 -0.89 6.38
N ASN A 95 20.20 -0.43 6.05
CA ASN A 95 20.74 0.77 6.69
C ASN A 95 19.97 2.03 6.29
N GLN A 96 20.02 3.03 7.17
CA GLN A 96 19.29 4.29 7.03
C GLN A 96 19.61 5.04 5.73
N LYS A 97 20.87 5.01 5.31
CA LYS A 97 21.29 5.70 4.09
C LYS A 97 20.62 5.07 2.87
N GLN A 98 20.60 3.75 2.81
CA GLN A 98 19.94 3.03 1.71
C GLN A 98 18.43 3.27 1.73
N LEU A 99 17.80 3.25 2.90
CA LEU A 99 16.37 3.57 3.03
C LEU A 99 16.10 5.01 2.55
N GLY A 100 17.01 5.94 2.86
CA GLY A 100 16.92 7.31 2.37
C GLY A 100 16.98 7.40 0.85
N HIS A 101 17.84 6.60 0.21
CA HIS A 101 17.90 6.54 -1.26
C HIS A 101 16.62 6.00 -1.87
N TYR A 102 16.00 5.02 -1.23
CA TYR A 102 14.70 4.48 -1.69
C TYR A 102 13.58 5.50 -1.49
N ALA A 103 13.54 6.18 -0.36
CA ALA A 103 12.51 7.18 -0.06
C ALA A 103 12.56 8.37 -1.01
N SER A 104 13.76 8.81 -1.40
CA SER A 104 13.94 9.95 -2.31
C SER A 104 13.78 9.57 -3.79
N GLY A 105 13.76 8.28 -4.10
CA GLY A 105 13.74 7.80 -5.48
C GLY A 105 15.10 7.78 -6.16
N LEU A 106 16.19 8.08 -5.42
CA LEU A 106 17.54 8.05 -5.96
C LEU A 106 17.92 6.64 -6.42
N LYS A 107 17.48 5.62 -5.67
CA LYS A 107 17.68 4.22 -6.00
C LYS A 107 16.36 3.48 -5.88
N LYS A 108 16.17 2.48 -6.74
CA LYS A 108 15.02 1.58 -6.68
C LYS A 108 15.51 0.23 -6.12
N PRO A 109 14.85 -0.32 -5.09
CA PRO A 109 15.28 -1.60 -4.54
C PRO A 109 15.05 -2.74 -5.54
N ARG A 110 15.98 -3.69 -5.53
CA ARG A 110 15.83 -4.93 -6.31
C ARG A 110 14.74 -5.80 -5.68
N LYS A 111 14.19 -6.72 -6.45
CA LYS A 111 13.13 -7.62 -5.99
C LYS A 111 13.51 -8.35 -4.69
N SER A 112 14.74 -8.85 -4.59
CA SER A 112 15.22 -9.53 -3.38
C SER A 112 15.23 -8.62 -2.16
N GLN A 113 15.53 -7.35 -2.35
CA GLN A 113 15.53 -6.36 -1.27
C GLN A 113 14.09 -6.01 -0.86
N VAL A 114 13.17 -5.88 -1.81
CA VAL A 114 11.75 -5.67 -1.52
C VAL A 114 11.21 -6.83 -0.67
N GLU A 115 11.52 -8.06 -1.05
CA GLU A 115 11.10 -9.27 -0.32
C GLU A 115 11.67 -9.30 1.09
N LYS A 116 12.94 -8.90 1.25
CA LYS A 116 13.59 -8.82 2.56
C LYS A 116 12.88 -7.80 3.46
N ILE A 117 12.60 -6.63 2.94
CA ILE A 117 11.91 -5.56 3.67
C ILE A 117 10.51 -6.02 4.07
N ASP A 118 9.75 -6.55 3.11
CA ASP A 118 8.38 -6.99 3.35
C ASP A 118 8.31 -8.11 4.38
N THR A 119 9.16 -9.12 4.25
CA THR A 119 9.20 -10.23 5.20
C THR A 119 9.50 -9.74 6.62
N ALA A 120 10.47 -8.83 6.77
CA ALA A 120 10.81 -8.27 8.07
C ALA A 120 9.67 -7.44 8.66
N LEU A 121 8.98 -6.65 7.83
CA LEU A 121 7.81 -5.87 8.26
C LEU A 121 6.67 -6.78 8.70
N GLN A 122 6.37 -7.83 7.94
CA GLN A 122 5.29 -8.76 8.30
C GLN A 122 5.59 -9.47 9.62
N LYS A 123 6.84 -9.85 9.85
CA LYS A 123 7.25 -10.43 11.13
C LYS A 123 7.05 -9.45 12.27
N PHE A 124 7.46 -8.21 12.09
CA PHE A 124 7.29 -7.15 13.09
C PHE A 124 5.81 -6.90 13.39
N PHE A 125 4.97 -6.81 12.37
CA PHE A 125 3.54 -6.58 12.55
C PHE A 125 2.89 -7.75 13.30
N SER A 126 3.28 -8.98 13.01
CA SER A 126 2.78 -10.16 13.72
C SER A 126 3.17 -10.14 15.20
N GLU A 127 4.40 -9.75 15.51
CA GLU A 127 4.84 -9.60 16.89
C GLU A 127 4.03 -8.52 17.62
N MET A 128 3.79 -7.38 16.95
CA MET A 128 3.05 -6.27 17.54
C MET A 128 1.59 -6.63 17.85
N GLN A 129 0.99 -7.51 17.07
CA GLN A 129 -0.38 -7.97 17.33
C GLN A 129 -0.51 -8.70 18.66
N MET A 130 0.57 -9.25 19.17
CA MET A 130 0.58 -9.98 20.44
C MET A 130 0.93 -9.10 21.65
N VAL A 131 1.20 -7.83 21.42
CA VAL A 131 1.52 -6.87 22.49
C VAL A 131 0.24 -6.29 23.08
N ARG A 132 0.15 -6.29 24.39
CA ARG A 132 -0.95 -5.65 25.14
C ARG A 132 -0.36 -4.81 26.25
N LEU A 133 -1.00 -3.66 26.49
CA LEU A 133 -0.62 -2.79 27.60
C LEU A 133 -1.45 -3.14 28.83
N VAL A 134 -0.84 -3.01 30.00
CA VAL A 134 -1.49 -3.28 31.29
C VAL A 134 -1.53 -2.04 32.13
#